data_90cd505c011714e15f70c90436c7c366
#
_entry.id   90cd505c011714e15f70c90436c7c366
#
_cell.length_a   1.000
_cell.length_b   1.000
_cell.length_c   1.000
_cell.angle_alpha   90.00
_cell.angle_beta   90.00
_cell.angle_gamma   90.00
#
_symmetry.space_group_name_H-M   'P 1'
#
loop_
_entity.id
_entity.type
_entity.pdbx_description
1 polymer ?
#
loop_
_entity_poly.entity_id
_entity_poly.type
_entity_poly.pdbx_seq_one_letter_code
_entity_poly.pdbx_strand_id
1 'polypeptide(L)'
;MNLSEGKTVIEFEISETGHQIVEAKINGKLLRFILDTGAGTSVLDRGCLSELGIEEKLNIENAAGLGTSDHAMGDIDVDSIEFGNALFESPGFVSLNLDHVQVAGGEKGVHGLLGSPFFTQYQAVIDFSKNRLELFNKEIK
;
A
#
# COMPACT_ATOMS: atom_id res chain seq x y z
N MET A 1 25.91 -17.33 -3.97
CA MET A 1 24.78 -16.51 -3.69
C MET A 1 23.62 -17.28 -3.06
N ASN A 2 23.06 -16.71 -2.07
CA ASN A 2 21.94 -17.30 -1.36
C ASN A 2 20.65 -17.03 -2.12
N LEU A 3 19.92 -18.08 -2.47
CA LEU A 3 18.71 -17.92 -3.26
C LEU A 3 17.60 -17.20 -2.49
N SER A 4 17.70 -17.15 -1.16
CA SER A 4 16.69 -16.47 -0.35
C SER A 4 16.93 -14.96 -0.21
N GLU A 5 17.99 -14.43 -0.81
CA GLU A 5 18.34 -13.03 -0.61
C GLU A 5 17.27 -12.07 -1.09
N GLY A 6 16.49 -12.44 -2.08
CA GLY A 6 15.46 -11.56 -2.56
C GLY A 6 14.15 -11.64 -1.81
N LYS A 7 14.06 -12.50 -0.81
CA LYS A 7 12.80 -12.77 -0.13
C LYS A 7 12.71 -12.00 1.18
N THR A 8 11.60 -11.32 1.37
CA THR A 8 11.30 -10.60 2.60
C THR A 8 10.01 -11.16 3.18
N VAL A 9 10.04 -11.50 4.47
CA VAL A 9 8.89 -12.04 5.17
C VAL A 9 8.38 -10.99 6.14
N ILE A 10 7.12 -10.66 6.01
CA ILE A 10 6.46 -9.65 6.84
C ILE A 10 5.26 -10.32 7.52
N GLU A 11 5.14 -10.15 8.82
CA GLU A 11 3.96 -10.63 9.52
C GLU A 11 2.87 -9.60 9.43
N PHE A 12 1.63 -10.05 9.23
CA PHE A 12 0.51 -9.13 9.27
C PHE A 12 -0.38 -9.44 10.46
N GLU A 13 -1.08 -8.42 10.91
CA GLU A 13 -2.06 -8.59 11.97
C GLU A 13 -3.44 -8.69 11.35
N ILE A 14 -4.37 -9.28 12.10
CA ILE A 14 -5.78 -9.32 11.68
C ILE A 14 -6.51 -8.32 12.56
N SER A 15 -7.15 -7.34 11.93
CA SER A 15 -7.89 -6.33 12.67
C SER A 15 -9.22 -6.88 13.17
N GLU A 16 -9.91 -6.09 13.99
CA GLU A 16 -11.20 -6.52 14.54
C GLU A 16 -12.22 -6.78 13.44
N THR A 17 -12.09 -6.11 12.32
CA THR A 17 -13.00 -6.31 11.19
C THR A 17 -12.54 -7.45 10.27
N GLY A 18 -11.45 -8.13 10.62
CA GLY A 18 -10.98 -9.27 9.84
C GLY A 18 -10.04 -8.92 8.71
N HIS A 19 -9.56 -7.70 8.66
CA HIS A 19 -8.65 -7.28 7.59
C HIS A 19 -7.20 -7.57 7.95
N GLN A 20 -6.40 -7.90 6.94
CA GLN A 20 -4.98 -8.14 7.10
C GLN A 20 -4.24 -6.82 6.98
N ILE A 21 -3.49 -6.45 8.01
CA ILE A 21 -2.80 -5.16 8.08
C ILE A 21 -1.30 -5.39 8.18
N VAL A 22 -0.54 -4.74 7.30
CA VAL A 22 0.92 -4.73 7.39
C VAL A 22 1.40 -3.32 7.62
N GLU A 23 2.59 -3.20 8.20
CA GLU A 23 3.23 -1.92 8.40
C GLU A 23 4.43 -1.78 7.46
N ALA A 24 4.57 -0.61 6.89
CA ALA A 24 5.67 -0.30 5.99
C ALA A 24 5.96 1.18 6.05
N LYS A 25 7.16 1.55 5.65
CA LYS A 25 7.54 2.96 5.63
C LYS A 25 7.58 3.51 4.22
N ILE A 26 7.07 4.71 4.08
CA ILE A 26 7.25 5.51 2.87
C ILE A 26 7.85 6.83 3.32
N ASN A 27 8.96 7.21 2.71
CA ASN A 27 9.67 8.45 3.03
C ASN A 27 9.95 8.56 4.53
N GLY A 28 10.30 7.44 5.15
CA GLY A 28 10.68 7.39 6.56
C GLY A 28 9.54 7.36 7.55
N LYS A 29 8.30 7.39 7.10
CA LYS A 29 7.12 7.37 7.98
C LYS A 29 6.48 6.00 7.98
N LEU A 30 6.19 5.48 9.16
CA LEU A 30 5.56 4.17 9.29
C LEU A 30 4.07 4.29 9.03
N LEU A 31 3.59 3.49 8.10
CA LEU A 31 2.20 3.53 7.66
C LEU A 31 1.59 2.15 7.76
N ARG A 32 0.26 2.09 7.85
CA ARG A 32 -0.49 0.85 7.95
C ARG A 32 -1.27 0.64 6.67
N PHE A 33 -1.17 -0.57 6.11
CA PHE A 33 -1.79 -0.91 4.82
C PHE A 33 -2.64 -2.14 4.96
N ILE A 34 -3.81 -2.12 4.32
CA ILE A 34 -4.63 -3.31 4.18
C ILE A 34 -4.14 -4.10 2.96
N LEU A 35 -4.02 -5.41 3.10
CA LEU A 35 -3.78 -6.28 1.94
C LEU A 35 -5.12 -6.49 1.24
N ASP A 36 -5.25 -5.95 0.03
CA ASP A 36 -6.53 -5.97 -0.69
C ASP A 36 -6.31 -6.49 -2.10
N THR A 37 -6.30 -7.82 -2.23
CA THR A 37 -6.04 -8.46 -3.51
C THR A 37 -7.12 -8.19 -4.54
N GLY A 38 -8.28 -7.70 -4.10
CA GLY A 38 -9.35 -7.33 -5.03
C GLY A 38 -9.22 -5.94 -5.60
N ALA A 39 -8.29 -5.14 -5.09
CA ALA A 39 -8.13 -3.77 -5.59
C ALA A 39 -7.26 -3.77 -6.83
N GLY A 40 -7.68 -3.02 -7.84
CA GLY A 40 -6.94 -2.93 -9.10
C GLY A 40 -5.76 -1.99 -9.06
N THR A 41 -5.54 -1.30 -7.95
CA THR A 41 -4.39 -0.43 -7.76
C THR A 41 -4.13 -0.31 -6.28
N SER A 42 -2.89 0.05 -5.93
CA SER A 42 -2.57 0.40 -4.54
C SER A 42 -2.89 1.87 -4.30
N VAL A 43 -3.26 2.19 -3.09
CA VAL A 43 -3.81 3.50 -2.76
C VAL A 43 -3.17 4.04 -1.50
N LEU A 44 -2.82 5.33 -1.50
CA LEU A 44 -2.46 6.07 -0.30
C LEU A 44 -3.60 7.02 0.05
N ASP A 45 -3.88 7.13 1.34
CA ASP A 45 -4.86 8.08 1.82
C ASP A 45 -4.38 9.50 1.54
N ARG A 46 -5.23 10.27 0.87
CA ARG A 46 -4.88 11.66 0.53
C ARG A 46 -4.47 12.45 1.76
N GLY A 47 -5.08 12.15 2.91
CA GLY A 47 -4.82 12.89 4.13
C GLY A 47 -3.40 12.76 4.65
N CYS A 48 -2.63 11.76 4.22
CA CYS A 48 -1.27 11.59 4.72
C CYS A 48 -0.20 12.12 3.76
N LEU A 49 -0.58 12.63 2.60
CA LEU A 49 0.41 12.99 1.58
C LEU A 49 1.30 14.15 1.99
N SER A 50 0.74 15.15 2.67
CA SER A 50 1.54 16.30 3.05
C SER A 50 2.63 15.91 4.05
N GLU A 51 2.33 15.03 4.98
CA GLU A 51 3.35 14.56 5.92
C GLU A 51 4.44 13.78 5.23
N LEU A 52 4.10 13.11 4.13
CA LEU A 52 5.06 12.33 3.38
C LEU A 52 5.86 13.16 2.38
N GLY A 53 5.45 14.41 2.17
CA GLY A 53 6.08 15.24 1.18
C GLY A 53 5.77 14.84 -0.24
N ILE A 54 4.62 14.23 -0.47
CA ILE A 54 4.21 13.74 -1.78
C ILE A 54 3.20 14.70 -2.37
N GLU A 55 3.45 15.13 -3.61
CA GLU A 55 2.54 15.98 -4.34
C GLU A 55 1.53 15.15 -5.08
N GLU A 56 0.34 15.70 -5.22
CA GLU A 56 -0.77 15.00 -5.84
C GLU A 56 -1.29 15.81 -7.00
N LYS A 57 -1.57 15.13 -8.12
CA LYS A 57 -2.23 15.72 -9.25
C LYS A 57 -3.57 15.04 -9.42
N LEU A 58 -4.64 15.79 -9.22
CA LEU A 58 -5.98 15.23 -9.30
C LEU A 58 -6.37 14.96 -10.74
N ASN A 59 -7.06 13.84 -10.94
CA ASN A 59 -7.59 13.48 -12.24
C ASN A 59 -9.00 14.06 -12.36
N ILE A 60 -9.09 15.23 -12.96
CA ILE A 60 -10.33 15.99 -13.02
C ILE A 60 -11.38 15.29 -13.87
N GLU A 61 -10.95 14.58 -14.91
CA GLU A 61 -11.90 13.86 -15.73
C GLU A 61 -12.67 12.79 -14.97
N ASN A 62 -11.93 12.07 -14.11
CA ASN A 62 -12.59 11.08 -13.25
C ASN A 62 -13.52 11.76 -12.26
N ALA A 63 -13.10 12.90 -11.73
CA ALA A 63 -13.91 13.62 -10.75
C ALA A 63 -15.20 14.11 -11.38
N ALA A 64 -15.14 14.60 -12.62
CA ALA A 64 -16.33 15.09 -13.31
C ALA A 64 -17.38 14.00 -13.47
N GLY A 65 -16.93 12.78 -13.76
CA GLY A 65 -17.86 11.68 -13.94
C GLY A 65 -18.52 11.25 -12.65
N LEU A 66 -17.90 11.54 -11.52
CA LEU A 66 -18.44 11.18 -10.20
C LEU A 66 -19.21 12.32 -9.55
N GLY A 67 -19.09 13.50 -10.08
CA GLY A 67 -19.82 14.64 -9.55
C GLY A 67 -19.27 15.21 -8.26
N THR A 68 -18.12 14.74 -7.80
CA THR A 68 -17.51 15.24 -6.57
C THR A 68 -16.01 14.99 -6.60
N SER A 69 -15.26 15.94 -6.07
CA SER A 69 -13.81 15.83 -6.00
C SER A 69 -13.37 14.85 -4.91
N ASP A 70 -14.25 14.50 -3.97
CA ASP A 70 -13.89 13.58 -2.89
C ASP A 70 -13.59 12.18 -3.42
N HIS A 71 -14.15 11.84 -4.58
CA HIS A 71 -13.93 10.52 -5.17
C HIS A 71 -12.88 10.53 -6.27
N ALA A 72 -12.25 11.66 -6.51
CA ALA A 72 -11.24 11.76 -7.55
C ALA A 72 -9.97 11.03 -7.11
N MET A 73 -9.41 10.25 -8.03
CA MET A 73 -8.09 9.67 -7.80
C MET A 73 -7.04 10.69 -8.13
N GLY A 74 -5.98 10.70 -7.34
CA GLY A 74 -4.84 11.55 -7.62
C GLY A 74 -3.67 10.73 -8.12
N ASP A 75 -2.90 11.33 -9.01
CA ASP A 75 -1.65 10.75 -9.47
C ASP A 75 -0.55 11.17 -8.51
N ILE A 76 0.19 10.21 -8.01
CA ILE A 76 1.30 10.47 -7.10
C ILE A 76 2.48 9.61 -7.49
N ASP A 77 3.67 10.04 -7.07
CA ASP A 77 4.88 9.26 -7.26
C ASP A 77 5.40 8.83 -5.91
N VAL A 78 5.57 7.54 -5.75
CA VAL A 78 6.17 6.96 -4.55
C VAL A 78 7.45 6.27 -4.99
N ASP A 79 8.58 6.77 -4.50
CA ASP A 79 9.87 6.24 -4.95
C ASP A 79 10.12 4.83 -4.46
N SER A 80 9.73 4.55 -3.23
CA SER A 80 9.98 3.24 -2.65
C SER A 80 9.10 3.03 -1.45
N ILE A 81 9.00 1.76 -1.05
CA ILE A 81 8.31 1.37 0.16
C ILE A 81 9.22 0.39 0.91
N GLU A 82 9.32 0.56 2.21
CA GLU A 82 10.23 -0.22 3.05
C GLU A 82 9.47 -1.13 4.00
N PHE A 83 9.81 -2.41 3.98
CA PHE A 83 9.29 -3.37 4.96
C PHE A 83 10.47 -3.83 5.79
N GLY A 84 10.52 -3.36 7.05
CA GLY A 84 11.70 -3.63 7.86
C GLY A 84 12.94 -3.03 7.21
N ASN A 85 13.91 -3.87 6.87
CA ASN A 85 15.14 -3.41 6.24
C ASN A 85 15.13 -3.56 4.72
N ALA A 86 14.04 -4.04 4.15
CA ALA A 86 13.98 -4.31 2.72
C ALA A 86 13.29 -3.16 1.99
N LEU A 87 13.94 -2.67 0.95
CA LEU A 87 13.44 -1.56 0.16
C LEU A 87 12.93 -2.09 -1.17
N PHE A 88 11.72 -1.66 -1.55
CA PHE A 88 11.09 -2.05 -2.81
C PHE A 88 10.84 -0.79 -3.61
N GLU A 89 11.42 -0.72 -4.81
CA GLU A 89 11.42 0.49 -5.61
C GLU A 89 10.21 0.58 -6.51
N SER A 90 9.76 1.80 -6.69
CA SER A 90 8.71 2.16 -7.66
C SER A 90 7.40 1.39 -7.46
N PRO A 91 6.88 1.32 -6.24
CA PRO A 91 5.53 0.78 -6.09
C PRO A 91 4.55 1.74 -6.71
N GLY A 92 3.56 1.23 -7.43
CA GLY A 92 2.57 2.08 -8.06
C GLY A 92 1.45 2.39 -7.08
N PHE A 93 1.25 3.67 -6.81
CA PHE A 93 0.17 4.12 -5.93
C PHE A 93 -0.60 5.25 -6.59
N VAL A 94 -1.87 5.32 -6.27
CA VAL A 94 -2.67 6.52 -6.49
C VAL A 94 -3.14 7.02 -5.14
N SER A 95 -3.68 8.22 -5.10
CA SER A 95 -4.24 8.75 -3.86
C SER A 95 -5.75 8.76 -3.93
N LEU A 96 -6.38 8.50 -2.79
CA LEU A 96 -7.82 8.60 -2.62
C LEU A 96 -8.09 9.01 -1.19
N ASN A 97 -9.27 9.56 -0.97
CA ASN A 97 -9.75 9.77 0.39
C ASN A 97 -10.19 8.42 0.95
N LEU A 98 -9.55 7.97 2.02
CA LEU A 98 -9.84 6.68 2.63
C LEU A 98 -10.60 6.79 3.95
N ASP A 99 -11.27 7.91 4.19
CA ASP A 99 -12.02 8.07 5.44
C ASP A 99 -13.00 6.94 5.66
N HIS A 100 -13.58 6.43 4.61
CA HIS A 100 -14.61 5.39 4.71
C HIS A 100 -14.07 4.02 5.08
N VAL A 101 -12.76 3.82 5.07
CA VAL A 101 -12.19 2.52 5.40
C VAL A 101 -11.35 2.55 6.69
N GLN A 102 -11.37 3.65 7.41
CA GLN A 102 -10.52 3.78 8.61
C GLN A 102 -10.85 2.73 9.67
N VAL A 103 -12.10 2.36 9.78
CA VAL A 103 -12.50 1.38 10.79
C VAL A 103 -11.82 0.03 10.57
N ALA A 104 -11.44 -0.28 9.34
CA ALA A 104 -10.78 -1.55 9.04
C ALA A 104 -9.42 -1.67 9.72
N GLY A 105 -8.81 -0.56 10.10
CA GLY A 105 -7.51 -0.57 10.80
C GLY A 105 -7.63 -0.54 12.30
N GLY A 106 -8.86 -0.54 12.84
CA GLY A 106 -9.05 -0.43 14.28
C GLY A 106 -8.72 0.97 14.76
N GLU A 107 -8.25 1.07 16.00
CA GLU A 107 -7.97 2.38 16.60
C GLU A 107 -6.87 3.13 15.88
N LYS A 108 -5.93 2.41 15.29
CA LYS A 108 -4.80 3.05 14.62
C LYS A 108 -5.12 3.49 13.19
N GLY A 109 -6.26 3.07 12.67
CA GLY A 109 -6.66 3.42 11.32
C GLY A 109 -5.80 2.77 10.25
N VAL A 110 -5.96 3.21 9.02
CA VAL A 110 -5.14 2.75 7.89
C VAL A 110 -4.71 3.95 7.07
N HIS A 111 -3.58 3.80 6.40
CA HIS A 111 -3.03 4.86 5.56
C HIS A 111 -3.08 4.49 4.09
N GLY A 112 -3.36 3.23 3.78
CA GLY A 112 -3.39 2.83 2.40
C GLY A 112 -3.84 1.40 2.20
N LEU A 113 -3.91 1.01 0.94
CA LEU A 113 -4.25 -0.34 0.51
C LEU A 113 -3.16 -0.82 -0.42
N LEU A 114 -2.78 -2.08 -0.28
CA LEU A 114 -1.90 -2.72 -1.26
C LEU A 114 -2.77 -3.57 -2.17
N GLY A 115 -2.77 -3.25 -3.45
CA GLY A 115 -3.65 -3.89 -4.41
C GLY A 115 -2.95 -4.98 -5.22
N SER A 116 -3.72 -5.59 -6.11
CA SER A 116 -3.24 -6.70 -6.90
C SER A 116 -1.95 -6.39 -7.68
N PRO A 117 -1.80 -5.22 -8.31
CA PRO A 117 -0.56 -4.95 -9.04
C PRO A 117 0.68 -4.95 -8.16
N PHE A 118 0.55 -4.52 -6.90
CA PHE A 118 1.67 -4.55 -5.97
C PHE A 118 2.12 -6.00 -5.74
N PHE A 119 1.17 -6.88 -5.50
CA PHE A 119 1.51 -8.28 -5.22
C PHE A 119 2.11 -8.96 -6.43
N THR A 120 1.61 -8.63 -7.61
CA THR A 120 2.17 -9.19 -8.85
C THR A 120 3.59 -8.68 -9.07
N GLN A 121 3.81 -7.39 -8.85
CA GLN A 121 5.11 -6.78 -9.09
C GLN A 121 6.21 -7.41 -8.25
N TYR A 122 5.90 -7.74 -7.01
CA TYR A 122 6.89 -8.27 -6.08
C TYR A 122 6.68 -9.75 -5.79
N GLN A 123 5.91 -10.43 -6.65
CA GLN A 123 5.72 -11.89 -6.61
C GLN A 123 5.30 -12.38 -5.23
N ALA A 124 4.29 -11.72 -4.67
CA ALA A 124 3.89 -11.94 -3.29
C ALA A 124 3.30 -13.32 -3.06
N VAL A 125 3.56 -13.85 -1.87
CA VAL A 125 2.85 -15.00 -1.34
C VAL A 125 2.16 -14.54 -0.07
N ILE A 126 0.85 -14.73 0.00
CA ILE A 126 0.09 -14.39 1.20
C ILE A 126 -0.30 -15.69 1.88
N ASP A 127 0.24 -15.91 3.07
CA ASP A 127 0.05 -17.16 3.80
C ASP A 127 -0.85 -16.91 4.99
N PHE A 128 -2.12 -17.26 4.84
CA PHE A 128 -3.09 -17.03 5.91
C PHE A 128 -2.94 -18.01 7.06
N SER A 129 -2.24 -19.13 6.84
CA SER A 129 -2.04 -20.08 7.92
C SER A 129 -1.02 -19.57 8.94
N LYS A 130 -0.10 -18.72 8.50
CA LYS A 130 0.96 -18.18 9.35
C LYS A 130 0.88 -16.67 9.50
N ASN A 131 -0.08 -16.04 8.84
CA ASN A 131 -0.27 -14.59 8.84
C ASN A 131 0.99 -13.89 8.35
N ARG A 132 1.48 -14.32 7.21
CA ARG A 132 2.70 -13.79 6.61
C ARG A 132 2.48 -13.35 5.19
N LEU A 133 3.14 -12.25 4.85
CA LEU A 133 3.28 -11.78 3.49
C LEU A 133 4.73 -11.98 3.10
N GLU A 134 4.98 -12.67 1.98
CA GLU A 134 6.33 -12.82 1.46
C GLU A 134 6.42 -12.02 0.17
N LEU A 135 7.44 -11.21 0.07
CA LEU A 135 7.70 -10.41 -1.11
C LEU A 135 9.07 -10.73 -1.65
N PHE A 136 9.18 -10.70 -2.96
CA PHE A 136 10.46 -10.98 -3.61
C PHE A 136 10.91 -9.74 -4.36
N ASN A 137 12.06 -9.23 -3.94
CA ASN A 137 12.65 -8.07 -4.60
C ASN A 137 13.49 -8.61 -5.74
N LYS A 138 12.91 -8.59 -6.93
CA LYS A 138 13.56 -9.19 -8.08
C LYS A 138 14.79 -8.37 -8.45
N GLU A 139 15.93 -8.99 -8.36
CA GLU A 139 17.16 -8.34 -8.78
C GLU A 139 17.30 -8.44 -10.27
N ILE A 140 17.62 -7.33 -10.88
CA ILE A 140 17.80 -7.27 -12.32
C ILE A 140 19.29 -7.31 -12.61
N LYS A 141 19.67 -8.21 -13.43
CA LYS A 141 21.07 -8.35 -13.78
C LYS A 141 21.32 -8.07 -15.22
#